data_72898ed4a9c982b8ff03a256cd955e48
#
_entry.id   72898ed4a9c982b8ff03a256cd955e48
#
_cell.length_a   1.000
_cell.length_b   1.000
_cell.length_c   1.000
_cell.angle_alpha   90.00
_cell.angle_beta   90.00
_cell.angle_gamma   90.00
#
_symmetry.space_group_name_H-M   'P 1'
#
loop_
_entity.id
_entity.type
_entity.pdbx_description
1 polymer ?
#
loop_
_entity_poly.entity_id
_entity_poly.type
_entity_poly.pdbx_seq_one_letter_code
_entity_poly.pdbx_strand_id
1 'polypeptide(L)'
;HKLIAATSVPIFSLSMVNITSGKEGMLGGYTYNQDQYDAALIQTISDVLKDKQARQIPCYIPTDGAPIINYEILARNGISLSACPANTRFLNKPLTFWEHYRYFILGTLFSILLITLFFLYRIHNLNALKKAQQNEIDAMATYKMLVNNMPLLYMQEELVTDKNGNPIELIYRNVNSEFEKHFYRKEEVIGRKGSEIFPESMPEFLHFTKMALTEKRAITFPYYFKAIDTFYDVVLKGTHQGNMIDIFCLNSTELHKAQQKLSATNSKLAMALEVANIVPWKWDLKSKTI
;
A
#
# COMPACT_ATOMS: atom_id res chain seq x y z
N HIS A 1 37.37 -30.64 57.36
CA HIS A 1 36.43 -31.64 56.81
C HIS A 1 35.95 -32.69 57.87
N LYS A 2 36.83 -33.33 58.66
CA LYS A 2 36.40 -34.34 59.64
C LYS A 2 35.45 -33.82 60.72
N LEU A 3 35.56 -32.58 61.14
CA LEU A 3 34.70 -31.94 62.14
C LEU A 3 33.28 -31.67 61.60
N ILE A 4 33.20 -31.27 60.35
CA ILE A 4 31.93 -30.98 59.69
C ILE A 4 31.10 -32.24 59.47
N ALA A 5 31.76 -33.34 59.13
CA ALA A 5 31.12 -34.66 58.95
C ALA A 5 30.66 -35.33 60.26
N ALA A 6 31.22 -34.91 61.40
CA ALA A 6 30.99 -35.54 62.73
C ALA A 6 29.90 -34.76 63.53
N THR A 7 29.40 -33.63 63.08
CA THR A 7 28.43 -32.86 63.85
C THR A 7 27.09 -32.72 63.08
N SER A 8 25.99 -32.88 63.82
CA SER A 8 24.64 -32.57 63.32
C SER A 8 24.25 -31.10 63.46
N VAL A 9 25.13 -30.28 63.99
CA VAL A 9 24.86 -28.85 64.27
C VAL A 9 25.53 -27.99 63.23
N PRO A 10 24.89 -26.96 62.70
CA PRO A 10 25.45 -26.04 61.72
C PRO A 10 26.70 -25.34 62.26
N ILE A 11 27.80 -25.37 61.52
CA ILE A 11 29.06 -24.74 61.89
C ILE A 11 29.23 -23.44 61.08
N PHE A 12 29.65 -22.39 61.78
CA PHE A 12 30.02 -21.10 61.19
C PHE A 12 31.54 -20.95 61.13
N SER A 13 32.04 -20.28 60.11
CA SER A 13 33.47 -19.97 59.92
C SER A 13 33.71 -18.48 59.94
N LEU A 14 34.88 -18.12 60.42
CA LEU A 14 35.43 -16.75 60.29
C LEU A 14 36.23 -16.59 58.99
N SER A 15 36.28 -17.60 58.15
CA SER A 15 37.00 -17.61 56.88
C SER A 15 36.16 -18.16 55.76
N MET A 16 36.34 -17.63 54.54
CA MET A 16 35.66 -18.11 53.33
C MET A 16 36.01 -19.54 52.91
N VAL A 17 37.18 -20.05 53.35
CA VAL A 17 37.76 -21.27 52.78
C VAL A 17 36.90 -22.50 52.85
N ASN A 18 35.97 -22.62 53.79
CA ASN A 18 35.12 -23.80 53.93
C ASN A 18 33.64 -23.51 53.69
N ILE A 19 33.25 -22.29 53.42
CA ILE A 19 31.84 -21.92 53.16
C ILE A 19 31.46 -22.26 51.73
N THR A 20 32.41 -22.24 50.82
CA THR A 20 32.21 -22.45 49.36
C THR A 20 32.22 -23.91 48.92
N SER A 21 32.54 -24.86 49.83
CA SER A 21 32.78 -26.26 49.47
C SER A 21 31.50 -27.09 49.26
N GLY A 22 30.43 -26.51 48.74
CA GLY A 22 29.23 -27.23 48.32
C GLY A 22 28.43 -27.87 49.46
N LYS A 23 27.95 -29.11 49.25
CA LYS A 23 27.02 -29.82 50.17
C LYS A 23 27.64 -30.20 51.53
N GLU A 24 28.94 -30.26 51.65
CA GLU A 24 29.66 -30.69 52.88
C GLU A 24 30.35 -29.51 53.60
N GLY A 25 30.10 -28.27 53.16
CA GLY A 25 30.69 -27.07 53.71
C GLY A 25 30.08 -26.61 55.03
N MET A 26 30.60 -25.52 55.55
CA MET A 26 30.03 -24.81 56.72
C MET A 26 28.77 -24.05 56.33
N LEU A 27 27.84 -23.87 57.25
CA LEU A 27 26.60 -23.14 57.02
C LEU A 27 26.85 -21.70 56.59
N GLY A 28 27.81 -21.05 57.18
CA GLY A 28 28.10 -19.65 56.84
C GLY A 28 29.19 -19.07 57.72
N GLY A 29 29.34 -17.77 57.62
CA GLY A 29 30.28 -17.01 58.40
C GLY A 29 30.11 -15.53 58.20
N TYR A 30 30.96 -14.78 58.85
CA TYR A 30 31.05 -13.33 58.67
C TYR A 30 32.39 -13.05 57.97
N THR A 31 32.31 -12.45 56.78
CA THR A 31 33.52 -12.20 56.00
C THR A 31 33.66 -10.69 55.72
N TYR A 32 34.87 -10.23 55.76
CA TYR A 32 35.17 -8.84 55.34
C TYR A 32 35.15 -8.72 53.81
N ASN A 33 35.05 -7.47 53.34
CA ASN A 33 35.10 -7.19 51.91
C ASN A 33 36.54 -7.44 51.40
N GLN A 34 36.70 -8.53 50.62
CA GLN A 34 38.01 -8.97 50.11
C GLN A 34 38.65 -7.91 49.22
N ASP A 35 37.88 -7.26 48.36
CA ASP A 35 38.42 -6.24 47.43
C ASP A 35 38.98 -5.04 48.16
N GLN A 36 38.33 -4.61 49.26
CA GLN A 36 38.85 -3.52 50.12
C GLN A 36 40.11 -3.93 50.90
N TYR A 37 40.12 -5.17 51.35
CA TYR A 37 41.30 -5.72 52.04
C TYR A 37 42.51 -5.82 51.09
N ASP A 38 42.31 -6.33 49.89
CA ASP A 38 43.34 -6.46 48.88
C ASP A 38 43.85 -5.08 48.41
N ALA A 39 42.97 -4.11 48.22
CA ALA A 39 43.37 -2.72 47.92
C ALA A 39 44.21 -2.10 49.04
N ALA A 40 43.79 -2.28 50.30
CA ALA A 40 44.53 -1.82 51.47
C ALA A 40 45.89 -2.49 51.60
N LEU A 41 45.95 -3.79 51.33
CA LEU A 41 47.20 -4.57 51.33
C LEU A 41 48.18 -4.06 50.25
N ILE A 42 47.68 -3.86 49.02
CA ILE A 42 48.47 -3.31 47.91
C ILE A 42 49.01 -1.93 48.28
N GLN A 43 48.16 -1.07 48.85
CA GLN A 43 48.57 0.25 49.30
C GLN A 43 49.65 0.17 50.40
N THR A 44 49.48 -0.71 51.37
CA THR A 44 50.45 -0.93 52.44
C THR A 44 51.76 -1.42 51.87
N ILE A 45 51.80 -2.37 50.98
CA ILE A 45 53.01 -2.83 50.29
C ILE A 45 53.68 -1.69 49.52
N SER A 46 52.93 -0.91 48.81
CA SER A 46 53.42 0.27 48.07
C SER A 46 54.11 1.28 49.02
N ASP A 47 53.50 1.51 50.16
CA ASP A 47 54.03 2.47 51.16
C ASP A 47 55.29 1.94 51.80
N VAL A 48 55.42 0.66 52.08
CA VAL A 48 56.66 0.01 52.54
C VAL A 48 57.76 0.12 51.48
N LEU A 49 57.42 -0.15 50.21
CA LEU A 49 58.39 -0.06 49.10
C LEU A 49 58.88 1.35 48.83
N LYS A 50 58.16 2.38 49.29
CA LYS A 50 58.53 3.79 49.24
C LYS A 50 59.31 4.27 50.49
N ASP A 51 59.80 3.33 51.29
CA ASP A 51 60.54 3.58 52.48
C ASP A 51 59.84 4.41 53.58
N LYS A 52 58.51 4.37 53.61
CA LYS A 52 57.75 5.01 54.69
C LYS A 52 58.00 4.25 56.00
N GLN A 53 58.23 5.01 57.07
CA GLN A 53 58.39 4.42 58.39
C GLN A 53 57.17 3.70 58.85
N ALA A 54 57.29 2.55 59.47
CA ALA A 54 56.20 1.68 59.96
C ALA A 54 55.14 2.44 60.78
N ARG A 55 55.53 3.48 61.53
CA ARG A 55 54.60 4.32 62.29
C ARG A 55 53.70 5.24 61.47
N GLN A 56 54.05 5.44 60.19
CA GLN A 56 53.30 6.29 59.25
C GLN A 56 52.35 5.49 58.36
N ILE A 57 52.39 4.16 58.39
CA ILE A 57 51.55 3.28 57.65
C ILE A 57 50.33 3.00 58.51
N PRO A 58 49.07 3.34 58.06
CA PRO A 58 47.87 3.08 58.82
C PRO A 58 47.60 1.59 58.88
N CYS A 59 47.22 1.07 60.05
CA CYS A 59 46.77 -0.27 60.19
C CYS A 59 45.34 -0.38 59.64
N TYR A 60 45.14 -1.16 58.60
CA TYR A 60 43.81 -1.40 58.05
C TYR A 60 43.08 -2.42 58.90
N ILE A 61 41.95 -2.01 59.48
CA ILE A 61 41.00 -2.92 60.15
C ILE A 61 39.75 -3.03 59.26
N PRO A 62 39.45 -4.21 58.69
CA PRO A 62 38.28 -4.32 57.88
C PRO A 62 37.01 -4.13 58.73
N THR A 63 36.25 -3.07 58.42
CA THR A 63 35.01 -2.71 59.12
C THR A 63 33.78 -3.19 58.39
N ASP A 64 33.89 -3.35 57.08
CA ASP A 64 32.76 -3.68 56.21
C ASP A 64 32.73 -5.17 55.90
N GLY A 65 32.10 -5.91 56.77
CA GLY A 65 31.83 -7.33 56.58
C GLY A 65 30.33 -7.62 56.35
N ALA A 66 30.06 -8.69 55.69
CA ALA A 66 28.68 -9.18 55.53
C ALA A 66 28.56 -10.64 55.94
N PRO A 67 27.45 -11.07 56.54
CA PRO A 67 27.18 -12.46 56.74
C PRO A 67 27.06 -13.19 55.41
N ILE A 68 27.76 -14.31 55.23
CA ILE A 68 27.67 -15.17 54.07
C ILE A 68 27.14 -16.49 54.53
N ILE A 69 26.10 -16.97 53.87
CA ILE A 69 25.41 -18.23 54.22
C ILE A 69 25.28 -19.10 52.96
N ASN A 70 25.63 -20.40 53.09
CA ASN A 70 25.38 -21.38 52.05
C ASN A 70 23.93 -21.81 52.07
N TYR A 71 23.18 -21.42 51.01
CA TYR A 71 21.74 -21.67 50.89
C TYR A 71 21.39 -23.15 50.91
N GLU A 72 22.20 -24.02 50.27
CA GLU A 72 21.91 -25.47 50.25
C GLU A 72 22.00 -26.08 51.65
N ILE A 73 22.97 -25.66 52.45
CA ILE A 73 23.15 -26.16 53.83
C ILE A 73 22.08 -25.54 54.74
N LEU A 74 21.74 -24.28 54.53
CA LEU A 74 20.63 -23.61 55.22
C LEU A 74 19.32 -24.37 55.02
N ALA A 75 18.96 -24.65 53.75
CA ALA A 75 17.74 -25.36 53.37
C ALA A 75 17.69 -26.78 53.90
N ARG A 76 18.85 -27.48 53.86
CA ARG A 76 18.96 -28.86 54.42
C ARG A 76 18.70 -28.91 55.90
N ASN A 77 19.11 -27.88 56.63
CA ASN A 77 18.90 -27.80 58.09
C ASN A 77 17.54 -27.22 58.46
N GLY A 78 16.66 -26.95 57.49
CA GLY A 78 15.33 -26.41 57.73
C GLY A 78 15.31 -25.01 58.32
N ILE A 79 16.37 -24.22 58.16
CA ILE A 79 16.47 -22.87 58.69
C ILE A 79 15.82 -21.90 57.73
N SER A 80 14.87 -21.12 58.26
CA SER A 80 14.18 -20.09 57.45
C SER A 80 15.10 -18.97 57.02
N LEU A 81 14.91 -18.44 55.81
CA LEU A 81 15.61 -17.27 55.32
C LEU A 81 15.36 -16.02 56.20
N SER A 82 14.21 -15.95 56.86
CA SER A 82 13.86 -14.85 57.76
C SER A 82 14.68 -14.84 59.08
N ALA A 83 15.35 -15.98 59.42
CA ALA A 83 16.23 -16.07 60.56
C ALA A 83 17.64 -15.56 60.25
N CYS A 84 17.95 -15.28 58.96
CA CYS A 84 19.24 -14.75 58.56
C CYS A 84 19.32 -13.24 58.82
N PRO A 85 20.48 -12.70 59.18
CA PRO A 85 20.67 -11.25 59.33
C PRO A 85 20.33 -10.49 58.06
N ALA A 86 19.88 -9.25 58.21
CA ALA A 86 19.80 -8.33 57.06
C ALA A 86 21.16 -8.23 56.37
N ASN A 87 21.17 -8.06 55.07
CA ASN A 87 22.40 -7.99 54.24
C ASN A 87 23.17 -9.31 54.11
N THR A 88 22.55 -10.49 54.46
CA THR A 88 23.17 -11.79 54.23
C THR A 88 23.37 -12.05 52.74
N ARG A 89 24.60 -12.37 52.35
CA ARG A 89 24.93 -12.85 51.01
C ARG A 89 24.79 -14.37 50.96
N PHE A 90 23.88 -14.86 50.09
CA PHE A 90 23.69 -16.31 49.95
C PHE A 90 24.58 -16.86 48.84
N LEU A 91 25.35 -17.91 49.16
CA LEU A 91 26.06 -18.75 48.21
C LEU A 91 25.21 -19.94 47.81
N ASN A 92 25.35 -20.42 46.57
CA ASN A 92 24.63 -21.59 46.05
C ASN A 92 23.09 -21.45 46.11
N LYS A 93 22.57 -20.23 46.10
CA LYS A 93 21.13 -19.98 46.01
C LYS A 93 20.67 -20.33 44.59
N PRO A 94 19.72 -21.26 44.40
CA PRO A 94 19.19 -21.56 43.07
C PRO A 94 18.56 -20.33 42.46
N LEU A 95 18.76 -20.16 41.18
CA LEU A 95 18.09 -19.07 40.40
C LEU A 95 16.59 -19.29 40.47
N THR A 96 15.85 -18.23 40.64
CA THR A 96 14.39 -18.29 40.53
C THR A 96 13.99 -18.64 39.09
N PHE A 97 12.76 -19.17 38.89
CA PHE A 97 12.24 -19.46 37.58
C PHE A 97 12.35 -18.25 36.63
N TRP A 98 12.05 -17.05 37.15
CA TRP A 98 12.14 -15.81 36.38
C TRP A 98 13.61 -15.47 35.99
N GLU A 99 14.54 -15.57 36.91
CA GLU A 99 15.96 -15.32 36.63
C GLU A 99 16.55 -16.30 35.61
N HIS A 100 16.07 -17.55 35.61
CA HIS A 100 16.51 -18.57 34.68
C HIS A 100 15.92 -18.38 33.27
N TYR A 101 14.62 -18.04 33.17
CA TYR A 101 13.90 -18.08 31.89
C TYR A 101 13.56 -16.69 31.34
N ARG A 102 13.86 -15.58 32.00
CA ARG A 102 13.45 -14.21 31.62
C ARG A 102 13.80 -13.87 30.17
N TYR A 103 15.00 -14.21 29.72
CA TYR A 103 15.42 -13.89 28.33
C TYR A 103 14.69 -14.76 27.31
N PHE A 104 14.43 -16.00 27.65
CA PHE A 104 13.64 -16.88 26.79
C PHE A 104 12.19 -16.41 26.67
N ILE A 105 11.58 -16.04 27.80
CA ILE A 105 10.21 -15.51 27.82
C ILE A 105 10.11 -14.20 27.03
N LEU A 106 11.04 -13.27 27.26
CA LEU A 106 11.08 -12.01 26.51
C LEU A 106 11.31 -12.24 25.02
N GLY A 107 12.18 -13.14 24.63
CA GLY A 107 12.45 -13.51 23.25
C GLY A 107 11.22 -14.10 22.55
N THR A 108 10.50 -15.02 23.23
CA THR A 108 9.27 -15.59 22.67
C THR A 108 8.16 -14.56 22.53
N LEU A 109 7.96 -13.69 23.51
CA LEU A 109 6.98 -12.60 23.43
C LEU A 109 7.30 -11.64 22.28
N PHE A 110 8.58 -11.29 22.13
CA PHE A 110 9.03 -10.43 21.03
C PHE A 110 8.80 -11.08 19.67
N SER A 111 9.07 -12.39 19.54
CA SER A 111 8.82 -13.14 18.30
C SER A 111 7.33 -13.18 17.95
N ILE A 112 6.46 -13.42 18.95
CA ILE A 112 5.01 -13.40 18.76
C ILE A 112 4.54 -12.01 18.28
N LEU A 113 5.07 -10.95 18.88
CA LEU A 113 4.76 -9.56 18.48
C LEU A 113 5.13 -9.32 17.01
N LEU A 114 6.34 -9.71 16.59
CA LEU A 114 6.79 -9.56 15.20
C LEU A 114 5.91 -10.34 14.21
N ILE A 115 5.56 -11.57 14.55
CA ILE A 115 4.67 -12.41 13.74
C ILE A 115 3.30 -11.73 13.60
N THR A 116 2.74 -11.24 14.70
CA THR A 116 1.45 -10.54 14.70
C THR A 116 1.49 -9.29 13.81
N LEU A 117 2.52 -8.46 13.96
CA LEU A 117 2.71 -7.26 13.11
C LEU A 117 2.86 -7.63 11.64
N PHE A 118 3.60 -8.70 11.33
CA PHE A 118 3.73 -9.19 9.96
C PHE A 118 2.38 -9.61 9.37
N PHE A 119 1.55 -10.35 10.11
CA PHE A 119 0.23 -10.74 9.64
C PHE A 119 -0.71 -9.54 9.46
N LEU A 120 -0.71 -8.59 10.39
CA LEU A 120 -1.49 -7.35 10.26
C LEU A 120 -1.09 -6.56 9.01
N TYR A 121 0.20 -6.42 8.77
CA TYR A 121 0.73 -5.78 7.55
C TYR A 121 0.28 -6.52 6.28
N ARG A 122 0.36 -7.86 6.27
CA ARG A 122 -0.09 -8.68 5.13
C ARG A 122 -1.58 -8.53 4.86
N ILE A 123 -2.41 -8.56 5.91
CA ILE A 123 -3.87 -8.37 5.79
C ILE A 123 -4.19 -6.98 5.25
N HIS A 124 -3.52 -5.95 5.75
CA HIS A 124 -3.70 -4.57 5.26
C HIS A 124 -3.40 -4.46 3.76
N ASN A 125 -2.27 -4.98 3.31
CA ASN A 125 -1.87 -4.95 1.89
C ASN A 125 -2.81 -5.75 0.99
N LEU A 126 -3.25 -6.94 1.44
CA LEU A 126 -4.21 -7.75 0.69
C LEU A 126 -5.57 -7.04 0.54
N ASN A 127 -6.03 -6.36 1.58
CA ASN A 127 -7.28 -5.60 1.53
C ASN A 127 -7.16 -4.38 0.59
N ALA A 128 -6.01 -3.69 0.60
CA ALA A 128 -5.74 -2.59 -0.33
C ALA A 128 -5.74 -3.07 -1.79
N LEU A 129 -5.09 -4.21 -2.08
CA LEU A 129 -5.08 -4.80 -3.42
C LEU A 129 -6.48 -5.22 -3.88
N LYS A 130 -7.25 -5.90 -3.01
CA LYS A 130 -8.63 -6.28 -3.32
C LYS A 130 -9.51 -5.06 -3.61
N LYS A 131 -9.36 -3.99 -2.82
CA LYS A 131 -10.10 -2.74 -3.03
C LYS A 131 -9.73 -2.08 -4.37
N ALA A 132 -8.46 -2.07 -4.74
CA ALA A 132 -8.01 -1.56 -6.03
C ALA A 132 -8.60 -2.35 -7.20
N GLN A 133 -8.57 -3.68 -7.14
CA GLN A 133 -9.19 -4.55 -8.16
C GLN A 133 -10.70 -4.34 -8.24
N GLN A 134 -11.39 -4.21 -7.11
CA GLN A 134 -12.83 -3.97 -7.10
C GLN A 134 -13.17 -2.62 -7.73
N ASN A 135 -12.43 -1.57 -7.41
CA ASN A 135 -12.61 -0.25 -8.01
C ASN A 135 -12.42 -0.29 -9.54
N GLU A 136 -11.44 -1.05 -10.04
CA GLU A 136 -11.22 -1.23 -11.48
C GLU A 136 -12.40 -1.95 -12.15
N ILE A 137 -12.92 -3.03 -11.53
CA ILE A 137 -14.09 -3.76 -12.02
C ILE A 137 -15.31 -2.85 -12.03
N ASP A 138 -15.55 -2.10 -10.95
CA ASP A 138 -16.69 -1.18 -10.83
C ASP A 138 -16.60 -0.03 -11.84
N ALA A 139 -15.41 0.52 -12.06
CA ALA A 139 -15.17 1.55 -13.08
C ALA A 139 -15.44 1.01 -14.49
N MET A 140 -14.97 -0.21 -14.79
CA MET A 140 -15.21 -0.86 -16.08
C MET A 140 -16.71 -1.17 -16.28
N ALA A 141 -17.40 -1.64 -15.24
CA ALA A 141 -18.85 -1.89 -15.29
C ALA A 141 -19.63 -0.58 -15.53
N THR A 142 -19.24 0.48 -14.83
CA THR A 142 -19.84 1.82 -15.00
C THR A 142 -19.60 2.36 -16.40
N TYR A 143 -18.38 2.23 -16.91
CA TYR A 143 -18.05 2.62 -18.28
C TYR A 143 -18.91 1.88 -19.30
N LYS A 144 -19.00 0.55 -19.20
CA LYS A 144 -19.85 -0.27 -20.09
C LYS A 144 -21.31 0.14 -20.01
N MET A 145 -21.83 0.41 -18.82
CA MET A 145 -23.21 0.84 -18.62
C MET A 145 -23.45 2.22 -19.27
N LEU A 146 -22.54 3.17 -19.09
CA LEU A 146 -22.66 4.48 -19.70
C LEU A 146 -22.66 4.39 -21.24
N VAL A 147 -21.70 3.67 -21.82
CA VAL A 147 -21.58 3.50 -23.27
C VAL A 147 -22.83 2.80 -23.84
N ASN A 148 -23.35 1.77 -23.17
CA ASN A 148 -24.52 1.04 -23.66
C ASN A 148 -25.85 1.82 -23.52
N ASN A 149 -25.94 2.75 -22.57
CA ASN A 149 -27.13 3.55 -22.35
C ASN A 149 -27.09 4.93 -23.06
N MET A 150 -26.01 5.24 -23.78
CA MET A 150 -25.95 6.46 -24.58
C MET A 150 -26.97 6.40 -25.72
N PRO A 151 -27.79 7.48 -25.95
CA PRO A 151 -28.74 7.54 -27.03
C PRO A 151 -28.07 7.95 -28.37
N LEU A 152 -26.92 7.40 -28.65
CA LEU A 152 -26.12 7.60 -29.85
C LEU A 152 -25.40 6.31 -30.21
N LEU A 153 -25.10 6.13 -31.48
CA LEU A 153 -24.28 4.98 -31.92
C LEU A 153 -22.84 5.19 -31.47
N TYR A 154 -22.26 4.16 -30.85
CA TYR A 154 -20.86 4.14 -30.51
C TYR A 154 -20.18 2.90 -31.08
N MET A 155 -19.07 3.15 -31.74
CA MET A 155 -18.19 2.11 -32.27
C MET A 155 -16.77 2.42 -31.83
N GLN A 156 -16.02 1.40 -31.47
CA GLN A 156 -14.58 1.47 -31.28
C GLN A 156 -13.94 0.54 -32.30
N GLU A 157 -13.04 1.09 -33.08
CA GLU A 157 -12.41 0.38 -34.18
C GLU A 157 -10.90 0.48 -34.06
N GLU A 158 -10.22 -0.60 -34.47
CA GLU A 158 -8.77 -0.63 -34.60
C GLU A 158 -8.37 -0.19 -36.01
N LEU A 159 -7.50 0.78 -36.05
CA LEU A 159 -6.97 1.31 -37.30
C LEU A 159 -5.86 0.39 -37.83
N VAL A 160 -6.01 -0.01 -39.08
CA VAL A 160 -4.93 -0.66 -39.87
C VAL A 160 -4.32 0.37 -40.82
N THR A 161 -3.01 0.49 -40.81
CA THR A 161 -2.25 1.43 -41.65
C THR A 161 -1.34 0.71 -42.63
N ASP A 162 -1.04 1.37 -43.72
CA ASP A 162 0.02 0.96 -44.64
C ASP A 162 1.43 1.21 -44.07
N LYS A 163 2.48 0.86 -44.83
CA LYS A 163 3.88 1.06 -44.44
C LYS A 163 4.25 2.56 -44.26
N ASN A 164 3.43 3.47 -44.79
CA ASN A 164 3.62 4.91 -44.70
C ASN A 164 2.77 5.56 -43.60
N GLY A 165 2.04 4.74 -42.83
CA GLY A 165 1.18 5.21 -41.76
C GLY A 165 -0.19 5.74 -42.23
N ASN A 166 -0.58 5.53 -43.48
CA ASN A 166 -1.90 5.95 -43.97
C ASN A 166 -2.96 4.92 -43.55
N PRO A 167 -4.15 5.37 -43.10
CA PRO A 167 -5.30 4.51 -42.84
C PRO A 167 -5.71 3.73 -44.10
N ILE A 168 -5.82 2.41 -43.97
CA ILE A 168 -6.28 1.53 -45.06
C ILE A 168 -7.49 0.70 -44.69
N GLU A 169 -7.76 0.50 -43.39
CA GLU A 169 -8.88 -0.30 -42.92
C GLU A 169 -9.20 0.03 -41.46
N LEU A 170 -10.44 -0.17 -41.05
CA LEU A 170 -10.92 -0.12 -39.67
C LEU A 170 -11.50 -1.49 -39.30
N ILE A 171 -11.14 -2.01 -38.11
CA ILE A 171 -11.61 -3.31 -37.61
C ILE A 171 -12.44 -3.08 -36.34
N TYR A 172 -13.69 -3.54 -36.35
CA TYR A 172 -14.56 -3.41 -35.18
C TYR A 172 -14.02 -4.11 -33.95
N ARG A 173 -13.89 -3.38 -32.84
CA ARG A 173 -13.44 -3.90 -31.54
C ARG A 173 -14.51 -3.79 -30.47
N ASN A 174 -15.39 -2.81 -30.57
CA ASN A 174 -16.52 -2.67 -29.67
C ASN A 174 -17.66 -1.89 -30.35
N VAL A 175 -18.90 -2.19 -29.98
CA VAL A 175 -20.11 -1.45 -30.33
C VAL A 175 -21.03 -1.39 -29.12
N ASN A 176 -21.89 -0.36 -29.03
CA ASN A 176 -22.89 -0.25 -27.98
C ASN A 176 -24.23 -0.82 -28.41
N SER A 177 -25.16 -0.91 -27.43
CA SER A 177 -26.51 -1.43 -27.69
C SER A 177 -27.32 -0.58 -28.67
N GLU A 178 -27.03 0.72 -28.81
CA GLU A 178 -27.71 1.55 -29.80
C GLU A 178 -27.31 1.19 -31.23
N PHE A 179 -26.04 0.85 -31.46
CA PHE A 179 -25.56 0.32 -32.74
C PHE A 179 -26.28 -1.01 -33.07
N GLU A 180 -26.42 -1.92 -32.07
CA GLU A 180 -27.02 -3.23 -32.26
C GLU A 180 -28.52 -3.14 -32.62
N LYS A 181 -29.24 -2.11 -32.16
CA LYS A 181 -30.66 -1.89 -32.49
C LYS A 181 -30.86 -1.49 -33.95
N HIS A 182 -29.89 -0.82 -34.54
CA HIS A 182 -30.04 -0.25 -35.88
C HIS A 182 -29.32 -1.03 -36.97
N PHE A 183 -28.29 -1.84 -36.63
CA PHE A 183 -27.48 -2.50 -37.63
C PHE A 183 -27.30 -3.98 -37.36
N TYR A 184 -26.22 -4.40 -36.75
CA TYR A 184 -25.83 -5.79 -36.56
C TYR A 184 -25.57 -6.06 -35.08
N ARG A 185 -25.74 -7.33 -34.67
CA ARG A 185 -25.35 -7.75 -33.32
C ARG A 185 -23.83 -7.64 -33.13
N LYS A 186 -23.42 -7.40 -31.92
CA LYS A 186 -22.01 -7.25 -31.57
C LYS A 186 -21.17 -8.43 -32.02
N GLU A 187 -21.66 -9.64 -31.82
CA GLU A 187 -20.99 -10.90 -32.19
C GLU A 187 -20.76 -11.05 -33.71
N GLU A 188 -21.59 -10.37 -34.53
CA GLU A 188 -21.53 -10.43 -36.00
C GLU A 188 -20.50 -9.47 -36.57
N VAL A 189 -20.11 -8.42 -35.82
CA VAL A 189 -19.23 -7.35 -36.33
C VAL A 189 -17.86 -7.33 -35.69
N ILE A 190 -17.71 -7.75 -34.44
CA ILE A 190 -16.42 -7.71 -33.74
C ILE A 190 -15.37 -8.55 -34.46
N GLY A 191 -14.23 -7.95 -34.73
CA GLY A 191 -13.12 -8.55 -35.46
C GLY A 191 -13.24 -8.48 -36.99
N ARG A 192 -14.40 -8.05 -37.52
CA ARG A 192 -14.57 -7.86 -38.97
C ARG A 192 -14.11 -6.49 -39.41
N LYS A 193 -13.81 -6.39 -40.67
CA LYS A 193 -13.37 -5.15 -41.35
C LYS A 193 -14.55 -4.25 -41.62
N GLY A 194 -14.36 -2.94 -41.47
CA GLY A 194 -15.35 -1.94 -41.83
C GLY A 194 -15.76 -2.01 -43.30
N SER A 195 -14.79 -2.29 -44.20
CA SER A 195 -15.05 -2.50 -45.62
C SER A 195 -15.96 -3.70 -45.94
N GLU A 196 -16.05 -4.70 -45.05
CA GLU A 196 -16.96 -5.85 -45.20
C GLU A 196 -18.38 -5.55 -44.69
N ILE A 197 -18.51 -4.69 -43.68
CA ILE A 197 -19.75 -4.35 -43.04
C ILE A 197 -20.42 -3.16 -43.74
N PHE A 198 -19.67 -2.09 -43.98
CA PHE A 198 -20.15 -0.86 -44.64
C PHE A 198 -19.19 -0.39 -45.73
N PRO A 199 -19.12 -1.11 -46.85
CA PRO A 199 -18.14 -0.80 -47.92
C PRO A 199 -18.32 0.60 -48.50
N GLU A 200 -19.54 1.11 -48.59
CA GLU A 200 -19.82 2.46 -49.16
C GLU A 200 -19.35 3.59 -48.24
N SER A 201 -19.37 3.38 -46.92
CA SER A 201 -18.95 4.40 -45.92
C SER A 201 -17.45 4.44 -45.73
N MET A 202 -16.75 3.36 -45.95
CA MET A 202 -15.36 3.18 -45.56
C MET A 202 -14.40 4.21 -46.15
N PRO A 203 -14.48 4.60 -47.43
CA PRO A 203 -13.58 5.62 -47.99
C PRO A 203 -13.67 6.97 -47.27
N GLU A 204 -14.86 7.39 -46.89
CA GLU A 204 -15.11 8.65 -46.19
C GLU A 204 -14.62 8.57 -44.75
N PHE A 205 -14.90 7.50 -44.06
CA PHE A 205 -14.45 7.28 -42.67
C PHE A 205 -12.91 7.19 -42.60
N LEU A 206 -12.24 6.53 -43.52
CA LEU A 206 -10.77 6.50 -43.61
C LEU A 206 -10.18 7.90 -43.86
N HIS A 207 -10.83 8.71 -44.72
CA HIS A 207 -10.42 10.08 -44.97
C HIS A 207 -10.45 10.93 -43.68
N PHE A 208 -11.58 10.93 -42.97
CA PHE A 208 -11.71 11.68 -41.72
C PHE A 208 -10.84 11.10 -40.58
N THR A 209 -10.62 9.78 -40.55
CA THR A 209 -9.66 9.16 -39.64
C THR A 209 -8.25 9.70 -39.87
N LYS A 210 -7.82 9.83 -41.13
CA LYS A 210 -6.52 10.42 -41.46
C LYS A 210 -6.42 11.87 -40.97
N MET A 211 -7.48 12.66 -41.15
CA MET A 211 -7.55 14.05 -40.64
C MET A 211 -7.44 14.09 -39.10
N ALA A 212 -8.20 13.24 -38.38
CA ALA A 212 -8.17 13.18 -36.94
C ALA A 212 -6.79 12.84 -36.37
N LEU A 213 -6.09 11.95 -37.02
CA LEU A 213 -4.72 11.57 -36.64
C LEU A 213 -3.72 12.67 -36.92
N THR A 214 -3.83 13.33 -38.07
CA THR A 214 -2.92 14.40 -38.47
C THR A 214 -3.09 15.63 -37.58
N GLU A 215 -4.34 16.04 -37.33
CA GLU A 215 -4.66 17.22 -36.54
C GLU A 215 -4.68 16.94 -35.02
N LYS A 216 -4.58 15.68 -34.60
CA LYS A 216 -4.60 15.22 -33.20
C LYS A 216 -5.81 15.77 -32.42
N ARG A 217 -6.94 15.92 -33.07
CA ARG A 217 -8.21 16.37 -32.48
C ARG A 217 -9.39 15.53 -32.98
N ALA A 218 -10.51 15.64 -32.31
CA ALA A 218 -11.75 15.05 -32.81
C ALA A 218 -12.20 15.77 -34.09
N ILE A 219 -12.62 15.01 -35.08
CA ILE A 219 -13.19 15.52 -36.34
C ILE A 219 -14.69 15.25 -36.30
N THR A 220 -15.47 16.26 -36.63
CA THR A 220 -16.94 16.11 -36.74
C THR A 220 -17.35 16.39 -38.20
N PHE A 221 -18.20 15.52 -38.74
CA PHE A 221 -18.73 15.65 -40.08
C PHE A 221 -20.16 15.09 -40.17
N PRO A 222 -21.02 15.65 -41.03
CA PRO A 222 -22.33 15.07 -41.29
C PRO A 222 -22.19 13.86 -42.22
N TYR A 223 -22.93 12.81 -41.94
CA TYR A 223 -22.99 11.63 -42.77
C TYR A 223 -24.42 11.16 -43.01
N TYR A 224 -24.82 10.99 -44.28
CA TYR A 224 -26.12 10.43 -44.62
C TYR A 224 -26.02 8.95 -44.90
N PHE A 225 -26.64 8.18 -44.02
CA PHE A 225 -26.69 6.72 -44.16
C PHE A 225 -27.89 6.31 -45.02
N LYS A 226 -27.64 6.12 -46.31
CA LYS A 226 -28.66 5.90 -47.32
C LYS A 226 -29.54 4.67 -47.06
N ALA A 227 -28.92 3.59 -46.53
CA ALA A 227 -29.62 2.31 -46.30
C ALA A 227 -30.77 2.42 -45.31
N ILE A 228 -30.75 3.38 -44.40
CA ILE A 228 -31.79 3.60 -43.37
C ILE A 228 -32.38 5.01 -43.39
N ASP A 229 -32.12 5.79 -44.45
CA ASP A 229 -32.62 7.16 -44.64
C ASP A 229 -32.38 8.08 -43.42
N THR A 230 -31.19 8.05 -42.88
CA THR A 230 -30.88 8.73 -41.62
C THR A 230 -29.61 9.59 -41.72
N PHE A 231 -29.69 10.83 -41.24
CA PHE A 231 -28.54 11.72 -41.10
C PHE A 231 -27.92 11.55 -39.73
N TYR A 232 -26.61 11.47 -39.70
CA TYR A 232 -25.80 11.43 -38.48
C TYR A 232 -24.78 12.54 -38.46
N ASP A 233 -24.60 13.18 -37.30
CA ASP A 233 -23.41 13.93 -36.99
C ASP A 233 -22.37 12.99 -36.39
N VAL A 234 -21.33 12.69 -37.14
CA VAL A 234 -20.29 11.74 -36.78
C VAL A 234 -19.14 12.47 -36.10
N VAL A 235 -18.76 12.02 -34.93
CA VAL A 235 -17.54 12.48 -34.22
C VAL A 235 -16.55 11.33 -34.17
N LEU A 236 -15.38 11.55 -34.72
CA LEU A 236 -14.32 10.57 -34.84
C LEU A 236 -13.09 11.06 -34.07
N LYS A 237 -12.58 10.23 -33.17
CA LYS A 237 -11.44 10.61 -32.30
C LYS A 237 -10.48 9.44 -32.13
N GLY A 238 -9.19 9.67 -32.35
CA GLY A 238 -8.13 8.74 -31.96
C GLY A 238 -8.01 8.64 -30.45
N THR A 239 -7.85 7.42 -29.91
CA THR A 239 -7.61 7.21 -28.49
C THR A 239 -6.13 7.30 -28.16
N HIS A 240 -5.81 7.52 -26.88
CA HIS A 240 -4.43 7.52 -26.41
C HIS A 240 -3.80 6.11 -26.33
N GLN A 241 -4.59 5.06 -26.52
CA GLN A 241 -4.15 3.67 -26.47
C GLN A 241 -4.01 3.09 -27.87
N GLY A 242 -2.83 3.22 -28.44
CA GLY A 242 -2.47 2.57 -29.70
C GLY A 242 -3.29 3.05 -30.93
N ASN A 243 -3.64 2.11 -31.81
CA ASN A 243 -4.33 2.38 -33.07
C ASN A 243 -5.86 2.34 -32.94
N MET A 244 -6.43 2.75 -31.82
CA MET A 244 -7.86 2.70 -31.60
C MET A 244 -8.54 4.04 -31.94
N ILE A 245 -9.67 3.95 -32.61
CA ILE A 245 -10.52 5.08 -33.01
C ILE A 245 -11.89 4.91 -32.35
N ASP A 246 -12.33 5.93 -31.63
CA ASP A 246 -13.71 6.02 -31.13
C ASP A 246 -14.55 6.82 -32.12
N ILE A 247 -15.70 6.26 -32.48
CA ILE A 247 -16.65 6.85 -33.41
C ILE A 247 -18.00 6.96 -32.71
N PHE A 248 -18.52 8.17 -32.69
CA PHE A 248 -19.84 8.50 -32.14
C PHE A 248 -20.71 9.05 -33.26
N CYS A 249 -21.93 8.50 -33.42
CA CYS A 249 -22.86 9.01 -34.41
C CYS A 249 -24.16 9.45 -33.73
N LEU A 250 -24.43 10.74 -33.76
CA LEU A 250 -25.65 11.36 -33.25
C LEU A 250 -26.68 11.46 -34.39
N ASN A 251 -27.86 10.91 -34.22
CA ASN A 251 -28.94 11.03 -35.20
C ASN A 251 -29.39 12.52 -35.27
N SER A 252 -29.15 13.15 -36.40
CA SER A 252 -29.48 14.55 -36.68
C SER A 252 -30.59 14.69 -37.76
N THR A 253 -31.31 13.61 -38.08
CA THR A 253 -32.32 13.58 -39.16
C THR A 253 -33.40 14.63 -38.98
N GLU A 254 -33.95 14.77 -37.79
CA GLU A 254 -35.01 15.76 -37.53
C GLU A 254 -34.51 17.20 -37.66
N LEU A 255 -33.27 17.44 -37.20
CA LEU A 255 -32.61 18.72 -37.32
C LEU A 255 -32.43 19.09 -38.83
N HIS A 256 -31.89 18.16 -39.62
CA HIS A 256 -31.69 18.33 -41.06
C HIS A 256 -33.00 18.58 -41.79
N LYS A 257 -34.04 17.79 -41.52
CA LYS A 257 -35.39 17.96 -42.10
C LYS A 257 -36.00 19.32 -41.73
N ALA A 258 -35.86 19.74 -40.48
CA ALA A 258 -36.33 21.06 -40.03
C ALA A 258 -35.58 22.21 -40.73
N GLN A 259 -34.26 22.11 -40.85
CA GLN A 259 -33.44 23.11 -41.59
C GLN A 259 -33.80 23.19 -43.06
N GLN A 260 -33.99 22.04 -43.75
CA GLN A 260 -34.42 22.01 -45.15
C GLN A 260 -35.78 22.63 -45.31
N LYS A 261 -36.74 22.31 -44.43
CA LYS A 261 -38.08 22.91 -44.47
C LYS A 261 -38.04 24.41 -44.26
N LEU A 262 -37.24 24.89 -43.31
CA LEU A 262 -37.05 26.33 -43.06
C LEU A 262 -36.43 27.01 -44.28
N SER A 263 -35.37 26.44 -44.86
CA SER A 263 -34.72 26.98 -46.07
C SER A 263 -35.68 27.03 -47.26
N ALA A 264 -36.43 25.96 -47.50
CA ALA A 264 -37.44 25.91 -48.57
C ALA A 264 -38.57 26.95 -48.36
N THR A 265 -38.99 27.12 -47.08
CA THR A 265 -40.02 28.14 -46.75
C THR A 265 -39.47 29.57 -46.95
N ASN A 266 -38.24 29.83 -46.52
CA ASN A 266 -37.61 31.12 -46.74
C ASN A 266 -37.40 31.42 -48.23
N SER A 267 -36.99 30.44 -49.02
CA SER A 267 -36.87 30.59 -50.49
C SER A 267 -38.21 30.88 -51.14
N LYS A 268 -39.29 30.18 -50.76
CA LYS A 268 -40.63 30.46 -51.24
C LYS A 268 -41.11 31.85 -50.84
N LEU A 269 -40.85 32.27 -49.63
CA LEU A 269 -41.19 33.62 -49.16
C LEU A 269 -40.41 34.69 -49.94
N ALA A 270 -39.12 34.49 -50.17
CA ALA A 270 -38.29 35.38 -50.96
C ALA A 270 -38.84 35.53 -52.40
N MET A 271 -39.17 34.40 -53.06
CA MET A 271 -39.78 34.39 -54.37
C MET A 271 -41.16 35.11 -54.38
N ALA A 272 -41.99 34.86 -53.37
CA ALA A 272 -43.29 35.51 -53.28
C ALA A 272 -43.17 37.03 -53.11
N LEU A 273 -42.24 37.52 -52.30
CA LEU A 273 -41.94 38.94 -52.11
C LEU A 273 -41.41 39.59 -53.40
N GLU A 274 -40.53 38.85 -54.09
CA GLU A 274 -40.02 39.31 -55.40
C GLU A 274 -41.12 39.46 -56.45
N VAL A 275 -41.97 38.44 -56.60
CA VAL A 275 -43.10 38.44 -57.51
C VAL A 275 -44.12 39.55 -57.15
N ALA A 276 -44.38 39.78 -55.87
CA ALA A 276 -45.27 40.83 -55.39
C ALA A 276 -44.65 42.24 -55.42
N ASN A 277 -43.38 42.34 -55.78
CA ASN A 277 -42.59 43.58 -55.77
C ASN A 277 -42.56 44.29 -54.38
N ILE A 278 -42.55 43.46 -53.31
CA ILE A 278 -42.49 43.90 -51.91
C ILE A 278 -41.05 43.82 -51.42
N VAL A 279 -40.49 44.93 -50.94
CA VAL A 279 -39.18 44.94 -50.29
C VAL A 279 -39.37 44.86 -48.80
N PRO A 280 -38.97 43.68 -48.16
CA PRO A 280 -39.04 43.59 -46.73
C PRO A 280 -37.99 44.46 -46.05
N TRP A 281 -38.39 45.13 -44.97
CA TRP A 281 -37.47 45.92 -44.16
C TRP A 281 -37.66 45.54 -42.69
N LYS A 282 -36.58 45.63 -41.91
CA LYS A 282 -36.57 45.32 -40.48
C LYS A 282 -35.86 46.48 -39.73
N TRP A 283 -36.54 47.04 -38.76
CA TRP A 283 -35.95 48.05 -37.91
C TRP A 283 -35.55 47.42 -36.58
N ASP A 284 -34.26 47.46 -36.28
CA ASP A 284 -33.76 47.07 -35.00
C ASP A 284 -33.86 48.25 -34.01
N LEU A 285 -34.82 48.15 -33.10
CA LEU A 285 -35.07 49.18 -32.09
C LEU A 285 -33.92 49.41 -31.09
N LYS A 286 -33.05 48.42 -30.93
CA LYS A 286 -31.90 48.55 -30.03
C LYS A 286 -30.71 49.23 -30.71
N SER A 287 -30.40 48.87 -31.92
CA SER A 287 -29.31 49.45 -32.68
C SER A 287 -29.72 50.68 -33.46
N LYS A 288 -31.02 50.97 -33.58
CA LYS A 288 -31.61 52.03 -34.40
C LYS A 288 -31.17 52.00 -35.90
N THR A 289 -30.89 50.78 -36.39
CA THR A 289 -30.51 50.50 -37.79
C THR A 289 -31.68 49.88 -38.52
N ILE A 290 -31.78 50.15 -39.85
CA ILE A 290 -32.76 49.57 -40.80
C ILE A 290 -32.11 48.41 -41.52
#